data_77769450428a48526950753a855512eb
#
_entry.id   77769450428a48526950753a855512eb
#
_cell.length_a   1.000
_cell.length_b   1.000
_cell.length_c   1.000
_cell.angle_alpha   90.00
_cell.angle_beta   90.00
_cell.angle_gamma   90.00
#
_symmetry.space_group_name_H-M   'P 1'
#
loop_
_entity.id
_entity.type
_entity.pdbx_description
1 polymer ?
#
loop_
_entity_poly.entity_id
_entity_poly.type
_entity_poly.pdbx_seq_one_letter_code
_entity_poly.pdbx_strand_id
1 'polypeptide(L)'
;FYDPLMVKDDGTYGPYLEMLQYFNRLYQAGLLDPDSGTQKYDDAIAKVKSGRTFWSIFNYAGSAAYNTEANTSAGKGMYPVTPEEATPCVYGLNPNGGNRIWTIGAKTKYPEKCMQILNYLCTPEGFLNSEYGPKGLCWYYDDNGLTCFTELGKKCQADTSTMMESDDPKFEVYTGAKFKDGQQQINNLTWARNATNPDNNEKFNYKYWASNQTEAVKDSADADWR
;
A
#
# COMPACT_ATOMS: atom_id res chain seq x y z
N PHE A 1 -33.13 -1.51 0.26
CA PHE A 1 -32.20 -2.51 0.76
C PHE A 1 -32.10 -3.62 -0.28
N TYR A 2 -30.91 -3.91 -0.74
CA TYR A 2 -30.65 -4.96 -1.71
C TYR A 2 -30.02 -6.13 -0.99
N ASP A 3 -30.69 -7.29 -1.05
CA ASP A 3 -30.12 -8.52 -0.48
C ASP A 3 -29.15 -9.14 -1.51
N PRO A 4 -27.85 -9.14 -1.24
CA PRO A 4 -26.88 -9.70 -2.17
C PRO A 4 -26.98 -11.22 -2.34
N LEU A 5 -27.69 -11.89 -1.43
CA LEU A 5 -27.95 -13.34 -1.48
C LEU A 5 -29.28 -13.68 -2.14
N MET A 6 -30.04 -12.69 -2.58
CA MET A 6 -31.36 -12.89 -3.13
C MET A 6 -31.28 -13.69 -4.44
N VAL A 7 -32.16 -14.69 -4.53
CA VAL A 7 -32.57 -15.28 -5.80
C VAL A 7 -33.80 -14.52 -6.27
N LYS A 8 -33.75 -13.95 -7.47
CA LYS A 8 -34.86 -13.17 -8.04
C LYS A 8 -35.98 -14.12 -8.50
N ASP A 9 -37.19 -13.57 -8.68
CA ASP A 9 -38.36 -14.35 -9.11
C ASP A 9 -38.20 -15.05 -10.48
N ASP A 10 -37.33 -14.51 -11.33
CA ASP A 10 -36.97 -15.09 -12.62
C ASP A 10 -35.89 -16.18 -12.51
N GLY A 11 -35.46 -16.54 -11.30
CA GLY A 11 -34.43 -17.54 -11.01
C GLY A 11 -33.00 -17.00 -11.18
N THR A 12 -32.80 -15.74 -11.52
CA THR A 12 -31.47 -15.12 -11.55
C THR A 12 -30.95 -14.82 -10.15
N TYR A 13 -29.63 -14.82 -10.00
CA TYR A 13 -29.00 -14.61 -8.72
C TYR A 13 -28.66 -13.13 -8.49
N GLY A 14 -28.55 -12.75 -7.23
CA GLY A 14 -27.93 -11.51 -6.84
C GLY A 14 -26.42 -11.54 -7.09
N PRO A 15 -25.76 -10.37 -7.20
CA PRO A 15 -24.35 -10.28 -7.62
C PRO A 15 -23.38 -11.05 -6.71
N TYR A 16 -23.71 -11.25 -5.44
CA TYR A 16 -22.87 -12.04 -4.55
C TYR A 16 -22.92 -13.53 -4.89
N LEU A 17 -24.08 -14.08 -5.20
CA LEU A 17 -24.21 -15.48 -5.61
C LEU A 17 -23.61 -15.71 -7.00
N GLU A 18 -23.77 -14.75 -7.92
CA GLU A 18 -23.10 -14.79 -9.23
C GLU A 18 -21.58 -14.83 -9.07
N MET A 19 -21.03 -13.99 -8.18
CA MET A 19 -19.61 -14.00 -7.86
C MET A 19 -19.16 -15.37 -7.29
N LEU A 20 -19.89 -15.92 -6.33
CA LEU A 20 -19.57 -17.23 -5.75
C LEU A 20 -19.60 -18.34 -6.81
N GLN A 21 -20.59 -18.34 -7.69
CA GLN A 21 -20.66 -19.28 -8.80
C GLN A 21 -19.49 -19.11 -9.77
N TYR A 22 -19.09 -17.87 -10.06
CA TYR A 22 -17.95 -17.58 -10.91
C TYR A 22 -16.67 -18.17 -10.34
N PHE A 23 -16.36 -17.87 -9.07
CA PHE A 23 -15.18 -18.43 -8.42
C PHE A 23 -15.24 -19.96 -8.25
N ASN A 24 -16.43 -20.52 -8.01
CA ASN A 24 -16.58 -21.96 -7.99
C ASN A 24 -16.24 -22.59 -9.34
N ARG A 25 -16.69 -22.00 -10.45
CA ARG A 25 -16.31 -22.46 -11.80
C ARG A 25 -14.81 -22.38 -12.05
N LEU A 26 -14.15 -21.29 -11.60
CA LEU A 26 -12.70 -21.18 -11.69
C LEU A 26 -11.99 -22.27 -10.88
N TYR A 27 -12.49 -22.55 -9.68
CA TYR A 27 -11.96 -23.62 -8.84
C TYR A 27 -12.10 -24.99 -9.49
N GLN A 28 -13.29 -25.32 -10.00
CA GLN A 28 -13.55 -26.60 -10.70
C GLN A 28 -12.71 -26.74 -11.98
N ALA A 29 -12.39 -25.64 -12.63
CA ALA A 29 -11.52 -25.61 -13.81
C ALA A 29 -10.01 -25.68 -13.46
N GLY A 30 -9.64 -25.70 -12.17
CA GLY A 30 -8.24 -25.69 -11.72
C GLY A 30 -7.53 -24.36 -11.97
N LEU A 31 -8.27 -23.27 -12.17
CA LEU A 31 -7.74 -21.94 -12.44
C LEU A 31 -7.58 -21.07 -11.18
N LEU A 32 -8.21 -21.48 -10.08
CA LEU A 32 -8.04 -20.83 -8.79
C LEU A 32 -6.93 -21.52 -8.00
N ASP A 33 -6.09 -20.72 -7.34
CA ASP A 33 -5.06 -21.25 -6.44
C ASP A 33 -5.70 -22.15 -5.37
N PRO A 34 -5.31 -23.44 -5.27
CA PRO A 34 -5.90 -24.37 -4.31
C PRO A 34 -5.74 -23.93 -2.86
N ASP A 35 -4.72 -23.13 -2.55
CA ASP A 35 -4.47 -22.61 -1.21
C ASP A 35 -5.24 -21.31 -0.92
N SER A 36 -6.00 -20.78 -1.88
CA SER A 36 -6.65 -19.46 -1.77
C SER A 36 -7.53 -19.27 -0.54
N GLY A 37 -8.07 -20.35 0.02
CA GLY A 37 -8.87 -20.32 1.25
C GLY A 37 -8.08 -20.34 2.56
N THR A 38 -6.79 -20.65 2.52
CA THR A 38 -5.96 -20.92 3.72
C THR A 38 -4.64 -20.18 3.75
N GLN A 39 -4.13 -19.74 2.59
CA GLN A 39 -2.85 -19.05 2.50
C GLN A 39 -2.88 -17.68 3.18
N LYS A 40 -1.73 -17.29 3.74
CA LYS A 40 -1.53 -15.96 4.27
C LYS A 40 -1.20 -14.96 3.14
N TYR A 41 -1.32 -13.68 3.44
CA TYR A 41 -1.00 -12.61 2.50
C TYR A 41 0.42 -12.74 1.91
N ASP A 42 1.42 -13.00 2.76
CA ASP A 42 2.82 -13.10 2.33
C ASP A 42 3.05 -14.28 1.37
N ASP A 43 2.36 -15.40 1.60
CA ASP A 43 2.43 -16.57 0.71
C ASP A 43 1.82 -16.23 -0.65
N ALA A 44 0.68 -15.55 -0.67
CA ALA A 44 0.05 -15.08 -1.90
C ALA A 44 0.96 -14.12 -2.68
N ILE A 45 1.55 -13.13 -1.99
CA ILE A 45 2.49 -12.18 -2.61
C ILE A 45 3.73 -12.87 -3.15
N ALA A 46 4.28 -13.87 -2.45
CA ALA A 46 5.42 -14.65 -2.95
C ALA A 46 5.08 -15.38 -4.25
N LYS A 47 3.87 -15.95 -4.36
CA LYS A 47 3.37 -16.57 -5.59
C LYS A 47 3.24 -15.57 -6.74
N VAL A 48 2.73 -14.37 -6.47
CA VAL A 48 2.64 -13.28 -7.45
C VAL A 48 4.03 -12.87 -7.91
N LYS A 49 4.94 -12.51 -7.00
CA LYS A 49 6.31 -12.09 -7.30
C LYS A 49 7.08 -13.12 -8.15
N SER A 50 6.85 -14.40 -7.91
CA SER A 50 7.48 -15.50 -8.68
C SER A 50 6.83 -15.78 -10.04
N GLY A 51 5.80 -15.03 -10.42
CA GLY A 51 5.11 -15.19 -11.70
C GLY A 51 4.23 -16.44 -11.80
N ARG A 52 3.85 -17.04 -10.68
CA ARG A 52 2.90 -18.18 -10.64
C ARG A 52 1.44 -17.77 -10.64
N THR A 53 1.17 -16.47 -10.44
CA THR A 53 -0.17 -15.88 -10.50
C THR A 53 -0.26 -14.99 -11.72
N PHE A 54 -1.17 -15.27 -12.64
CA PHE A 54 -1.34 -14.53 -13.89
C PHE A 54 -2.40 -13.45 -13.79
N TRP A 55 -3.24 -13.50 -12.76
CA TRP A 55 -4.37 -12.60 -12.59
C TRP A 55 -4.67 -12.35 -11.11
N SER A 56 -5.02 -11.11 -10.78
CA SER A 56 -5.44 -10.70 -9.45
C SER A 56 -6.49 -9.58 -9.57
N ILE A 57 -7.50 -9.63 -8.72
CA ILE A 57 -8.49 -8.55 -8.62
C ILE A 57 -7.97 -7.34 -7.85
N PHE A 58 -6.82 -7.47 -7.19
CA PHE A 58 -6.23 -6.40 -6.39
C PHE A 58 -4.91 -5.96 -6.99
N ASN A 59 -4.75 -4.66 -7.22
CA ASN A 59 -3.49 -4.11 -7.74
C ASN A 59 -2.31 -4.36 -6.79
N TYR A 60 -2.50 -4.25 -5.48
CA TYR A 60 -1.44 -4.47 -4.47
C TYR A 60 -0.98 -5.93 -4.39
N ALA A 61 -1.85 -6.87 -4.72
CA ALA A 61 -1.56 -8.30 -4.84
C ALA A 61 -1.48 -8.76 -6.31
N GLY A 62 -1.23 -7.85 -7.23
CA GLY A 62 -1.11 -8.07 -8.66
C GLY A 62 0.04 -7.26 -9.22
N SER A 63 -0.26 -6.26 -10.04
CA SER A 63 0.75 -5.44 -10.72
C SER A 63 1.74 -4.77 -9.77
N ALA A 64 1.27 -4.21 -8.65
CA ALA A 64 2.15 -3.56 -7.68
C ALA A 64 3.14 -4.52 -6.99
N ALA A 65 2.79 -5.80 -6.86
CA ALA A 65 3.68 -6.81 -6.29
C ALA A 65 4.59 -7.44 -7.35
N TYR A 66 4.09 -7.63 -8.58
CA TYR A 66 4.83 -8.30 -9.66
C TYR A 66 5.82 -7.39 -10.38
N ASN A 67 5.46 -6.12 -10.60
CA ASN A 67 6.27 -5.16 -11.36
C ASN A 67 7.46 -4.65 -10.54
N THR A 68 8.32 -5.58 -10.14
CA THR A 68 9.62 -5.28 -9.53
C THR A 68 10.60 -4.82 -10.61
N GLU A 69 11.66 -4.12 -10.22
CA GLU A 69 12.73 -3.71 -11.14
C GLU A 69 13.28 -4.90 -11.93
N ALA A 70 13.48 -6.04 -11.28
CA ALA A 70 13.98 -7.26 -11.94
C ALA A 70 13.01 -7.78 -13.01
N ASN A 71 11.71 -7.79 -12.76
CA ASN A 71 10.73 -8.25 -13.73
C ASN A 71 10.56 -7.26 -14.89
N THR A 72 10.47 -5.97 -14.60
CA THR A 72 10.29 -4.93 -15.63
C THR A 72 11.51 -4.80 -16.51
N SER A 73 12.72 -4.87 -15.97
CA SER A 73 13.97 -4.89 -16.74
C SER A 73 14.09 -6.13 -17.62
N ALA A 74 13.44 -7.24 -17.24
CA ALA A 74 13.35 -8.45 -18.06
C ALA A 74 12.20 -8.41 -19.10
N GLY A 75 11.57 -7.25 -19.29
CA GLY A 75 10.44 -7.08 -20.22
C GLY A 75 9.15 -7.77 -19.75
N LYS A 76 9.02 -8.10 -18.46
CA LYS A 76 7.85 -8.73 -17.90
C LYS A 76 7.05 -7.73 -17.09
N GLY A 77 5.76 -7.64 -17.35
CA GLY A 77 4.87 -6.73 -16.64
C GLY A 77 3.48 -7.32 -16.46
N MET A 78 2.82 -6.92 -15.41
CA MET A 78 1.42 -7.18 -15.14
C MET A 78 0.69 -5.84 -15.22
N TYR A 79 -0.33 -5.75 -16.05
CA TYR A 79 -1.05 -4.51 -16.34
C TYR A 79 -2.50 -4.61 -15.88
N PRO A 80 -3.12 -3.50 -15.42
CA PRO A 80 -4.54 -3.47 -15.18
C PRO A 80 -5.29 -3.63 -16.50
N VAL A 81 -6.30 -4.49 -16.48
CA VAL A 81 -7.20 -4.73 -17.60
C VAL A 81 -8.63 -4.44 -17.14
N THR A 82 -9.32 -3.59 -17.87
CA THR A 82 -10.75 -3.34 -17.64
C THR A 82 -11.53 -4.10 -18.70
N PRO A 83 -12.35 -5.09 -18.32
CA PRO A 83 -13.25 -5.76 -19.27
C PRO A 83 -14.22 -4.76 -19.90
N GLU A 84 -14.54 -4.94 -21.19
CA GLU A 84 -15.49 -4.07 -21.90
C GLU A 84 -16.87 -4.05 -21.23
N GLU A 85 -17.27 -5.16 -20.63
CA GLU A 85 -18.54 -5.32 -19.93
C GLU A 85 -18.53 -4.74 -18.51
N ALA A 86 -17.37 -4.33 -18.01
CA ALA A 86 -17.28 -3.79 -16.65
C ALA A 86 -17.95 -2.42 -16.56
N THR A 87 -18.94 -2.32 -15.71
CA THR A 87 -19.49 -1.03 -15.32
C THR A 87 -18.63 -0.46 -14.20
N PRO A 88 -17.94 0.66 -14.38
CA PRO A 88 -17.17 1.28 -13.31
C PRO A 88 -18.04 1.61 -12.12
N CYS A 89 -17.68 1.11 -10.95
CA CYS A 89 -18.32 1.48 -9.70
C CYS A 89 -17.54 2.67 -9.13
N VAL A 90 -18.13 3.86 -9.24
CA VAL A 90 -17.52 5.07 -8.68
C VAL A 90 -18.14 5.33 -7.33
N TYR A 91 -17.33 5.19 -6.28
CA TYR A 91 -17.69 5.64 -4.95
C TYR A 91 -17.36 7.12 -4.85
N GLY A 92 -18.34 7.95 -4.52
CA GLY A 92 -18.10 9.35 -4.21
C GLY A 92 -17.16 9.51 -3.01
N LEU A 93 -16.62 10.71 -2.82
CA LEU A 93 -15.89 11.05 -1.60
C LEU A 93 -16.83 10.98 -0.40
N ASN A 94 -16.38 10.33 0.66
CA ASN A 94 -17.05 10.41 1.95
C ASN A 94 -16.41 11.56 2.77
N PRO A 95 -17.07 12.72 2.88
CA PRO A 95 -16.49 13.86 3.61
C PRO A 95 -16.36 13.60 5.11
N ASN A 96 -17.05 12.61 5.63
CA ASN A 96 -17.03 12.25 7.05
C ASN A 96 -15.97 11.20 7.41
N GLY A 97 -15.06 10.89 6.49
CA GLY A 97 -14.00 9.92 6.71
C GLY A 97 -14.29 8.55 6.12
N GLY A 98 -13.24 7.73 6.10
CA GLY A 98 -13.25 6.40 5.50
C GLY A 98 -13.68 5.30 6.46
N ASN A 99 -13.24 4.10 6.14
CA ASN A 99 -13.60 2.88 6.87
C ASN A 99 -12.65 2.56 8.03
N ARG A 100 -11.68 3.41 8.33
CA ARG A 100 -10.71 3.21 9.40
C ARG A 100 -10.61 4.46 10.26
N ILE A 101 -10.95 4.29 11.53
CA ILE A 101 -11.09 5.40 12.47
C ILE A 101 -10.12 5.13 13.62
N TRP A 102 -9.36 6.15 14.00
CA TRP A 102 -8.59 6.12 15.23
C TRP A 102 -9.48 6.56 16.38
N THR A 103 -9.46 5.78 17.45
CA THR A 103 -10.23 6.07 18.64
C THR A 103 -9.33 6.08 19.86
N ILE A 104 -9.68 6.91 20.82
CA ILE A 104 -9.05 6.93 22.13
C ILE A 104 -9.98 6.21 23.09
N GLY A 105 -9.46 5.19 23.79
CA GLY A 105 -10.25 4.44 24.76
C GLY A 105 -10.77 5.36 25.88
N ALA A 106 -12.06 5.33 26.15
CA ALA A 106 -12.71 6.20 27.14
C ALA A 106 -12.14 6.07 28.56
N LYS A 107 -11.50 4.93 28.87
CA LYS A 107 -10.89 4.66 30.18
C LYS A 107 -9.38 4.82 30.20
N THR A 108 -8.77 5.41 29.16
CA THR A 108 -7.34 5.65 29.17
C THR A 108 -6.96 6.61 30.29
N LYS A 109 -5.82 6.36 30.91
CA LYS A 109 -5.22 7.25 31.92
C LYS A 109 -4.47 8.42 31.28
N TYR A 110 -4.27 8.40 29.95
CA TYR A 110 -3.41 9.32 29.23
C TYR A 110 -4.06 9.89 27.95
N PRO A 111 -5.29 10.46 28.03
CA PRO A 111 -6.00 10.93 26.84
C PRO A 111 -5.22 12.02 26.09
N GLU A 112 -4.56 12.93 26.81
CA GLU A 112 -3.75 14.01 26.24
C GLU A 112 -2.53 13.49 25.48
N LYS A 113 -1.86 12.46 26.01
CA LYS A 113 -0.75 11.79 25.31
C LYS A 113 -1.21 11.12 24.01
N CYS A 114 -2.37 10.45 24.06
CA CYS A 114 -2.97 9.87 22.88
C CYS A 114 -3.25 10.94 21.81
N MET A 115 -3.82 12.07 22.21
CA MET A 115 -4.06 13.18 21.28
C MET A 115 -2.76 13.80 20.75
N GLN A 116 -1.71 13.91 21.56
CA GLN A 116 -0.40 14.38 21.11
C GLN A 116 0.17 13.46 20.02
N ILE A 117 0.05 12.14 20.20
CA ILE A 117 0.50 11.16 19.20
C ILE A 117 -0.32 11.31 17.91
N LEU A 118 -1.65 11.39 18.00
CA LEU A 118 -2.49 11.55 16.82
C LEU A 118 -2.18 12.86 16.08
N ASN A 119 -2.02 13.96 16.81
CA ASN A 119 -1.65 15.25 16.23
C ASN A 119 -0.28 15.18 15.56
N TYR A 120 0.70 14.55 16.19
CA TYR A 120 2.03 14.36 15.59
C TYR A 120 1.94 13.59 14.28
N LEU A 121 1.21 12.48 14.25
CA LEU A 121 1.03 11.67 13.04
C LEU A 121 0.33 12.40 11.89
N CYS A 122 -0.39 13.48 12.19
CA CYS A 122 -0.99 14.37 11.20
C CYS A 122 -0.04 15.48 10.71
N THR A 123 1.16 15.61 11.29
CA THR A 123 2.18 16.53 10.77
C THR A 123 2.94 15.92 9.59
N PRO A 124 3.57 16.73 8.71
CA PRO A 124 4.40 16.21 7.62
C PRO A 124 5.47 15.25 8.10
N GLU A 125 6.22 15.61 9.13
CA GLU A 125 7.27 14.76 9.70
C GLU A 125 6.70 13.49 10.32
N GLY A 126 5.61 13.57 11.08
CA GLY A 126 4.96 12.43 11.70
C GLY A 126 4.44 11.44 10.65
N PHE A 127 3.88 11.97 9.55
CA PHE A 127 3.46 11.14 8.42
C PHE A 127 4.66 10.43 7.76
N LEU A 128 5.70 11.19 7.41
CA LEU A 128 6.91 10.63 6.78
C LEU A 128 7.60 9.60 7.68
N ASN A 129 7.69 9.87 9.00
CA ASN A 129 8.24 8.92 9.96
C ASN A 129 7.42 7.62 10.03
N SER A 130 6.09 7.73 9.99
CA SER A 130 5.23 6.55 10.04
C SER A 130 5.28 5.71 8.76
N GLU A 131 5.48 6.35 7.60
CA GLU A 131 5.50 5.65 6.31
C GLU A 131 6.90 5.15 5.93
N TYR A 132 7.92 5.95 6.18
CA TYR A 132 9.26 5.73 5.64
C TYR A 132 10.34 5.51 6.69
N GLY A 133 9.96 5.48 7.97
CA GLY A 133 10.88 5.30 9.09
C GLY A 133 11.41 6.62 9.66
N PRO A 134 12.28 6.57 10.66
CA PRO A 134 12.73 7.76 11.39
C PRO A 134 13.54 8.72 10.53
N LYS A 135 13.22 10.03 10.67
CA LYS A 135 14.00 11.11 10.04
C LYS A 135 15.44 11.08 10.47
N GLY A 136 16.34 11.21 9.51
CA GLY A 136 17.79 11.15 9.70
C GLY A 136 18.34 9.73 9.74
N LEU A 137 17.52 8.70 9.97
CA LEU A 137 17.88 7.30 9.85
C LEU A 137 17.47 6.73 8.50
N CYS A 138 16.23 6.93 8.10
CA CYS A 138 15.69 6.37 6.85
C CYS A 138 15.49 7.43 5.77
N TRP A 139 15.17 8.67 6.15
CA TRP A 139 14.95 9.77 5.22
C TRP A 139 15.41 11.10 5.83
N TYR A 140 15.61 12.12 4.98
CA TYR A 140 16.01 13.46 5.36
C TYR A 140 15.57 14.47 4.31
N TYR A 141 15.63 15.75 4.64
CA TYR A 141 15.60 16.83 3.65
C TYR A 141 17.02 17.21 3.27
N ASP A 142 17.29 17.29 1.97
CA ASP A 142 18.60 17.76 1.47
C ASP A 142 18.75 19.29 1.64
N ASP A 143 19.88 19.84 1.18
CA ASP A 143 20.19 21.28 1.26
C ASP A 143 19.21 22.16 0.46
N ASN A 144 18.46 21.59 -0.48
CA ASN A 144 17.42 22.27 -1.25
C ASN A 144 16.02 22.07 -0.64
N GLY A 145 15.93 21.36 0.48
CA GLY A 145 14.67 21.03 1.15
C GLY A 145 13.91 19.84 0.51
N LEU A 146 14.52 19.14 -0.45
CA LEU A 146 13.88 17.99 -1.09
C LEU A 146 13.96 16.74 -0.21
N THR A 147 12.93 15.92 -0.26
CA THR A 147 12.87 14.68 0.52
C THR A 147 13.73 13.60 -0.13
N CYS A 148 14.63 13.03 0.64
CA CYS A 148 15.58 12.00 0.18
C CYS A 148 15.57 10.79 1.11
N PHE A 149 15.78 9.60 0.56
CA PHE A 149 16.09 8.42 1.36
C PHE A 149 17.60 8.35 1.65
N THR A 150 17.91 7.87 2.85
CA THR A 150 19.25 7.35 3.15
C THR A 150 19.44 6.01 2.44
N GLU A 151 20.68 5.48 2.43
CA GLU A 151 20.91 4.14 1.89
C GLU A 151 20.15 3.05 2.67
N LEU A 152 20.02 3.21 3.99
CA LEU A 152 19.18 2.33 4.80
C LEU A 152 17.71 2.47 4.42
N GLY A 153 17.23 3.69 4.24
CA GLY A 153 15.86 3.96 3.82
C GLY A 153 15.50 3.30 2.48
N LYS A 154 16.40 3.37 1.50
CA LYS A 154 16.22 2.68 0.21
C LYS A 154 16.09 1.16 0.39
N LYS A 155 16.96 0.56 1.21
CA LYS A 155 16.90 -0.89 1.54
C LYS A 155 15.58 -1.23 2.20
N CYS A 156 15.14 -0.43 3.17
CA CYS A 156 13.87 -0.62 3.88
C CYS A 156 12.66 -0.52 2.95
N GLN A 157 12.70 0.35 1.94
CA GLN A 157 11.62 0.43 0.95
C GLN A 157 11.61 -0.77 -0.01
N ALA A 158 12.78 -1.29 -0.37
CA ALA A 158 12.91 -2.47 -1.22
C ALA A 158 12.48 -3.76 -0.47
N ASP A 159 12.85 -3.87 0.80
CA ASP A 159 12.51 -5.01 1.65
C ASP A 159 12.10 -4.52 3.05
N THR A 160 10.83 -4.65 3.37
CA THR A 160 10.26 -4.22 4.66
C THR A 160 10.71 -5.07 5.86
N SER A 161 11.37 -6.21 5.62
CA SER A 161 11.98 -7.03 6.66
C SER A 161 13.40 -6.58 7.03
N THR A 162 13.93 -5.56 6.34
CA THR A 162 15.27 -5.01 6.63
C THR A 162 15.37 -4.57 8.09
N MET A 163 16.45 -5.01 8.73
CA MET A 163 16.79 -4.57 10.09
C MET A 163 17.29 -3.13 10.04
N MET A 164 16.78 -2.29 10.92
CA MET A 164 17.31 -0.93 11.08
C MET A 164 18.51 -0.99 12.02
N GLU A 165 19.62 -0.43 11.57
CA GLU A 165 20.88 -0.40 12.33
C GLU A 165 21.46 1.02 12.28
N SER A 166 22.00 1.48 13.39
CA SER A 166 22.67 2.77 13.50
C SER A 166 23.65 2.78 14.67
N ASP A 167 24.81 3.38 14.44
CA ASP A 167 25.80 3.65 15.49
C ASP A 167 25.50 4.99 16.21
N ASP A 168 24.53 5.78 15.74
CA ASP A 168 24.12 7.02 16.38
C ASP A 168 23.19 6.73 17.58
N PRO A 169 23.60 7.10 18.81
CA PRO A 169 22.82 6.80 20.02
C PRO A 169 21.38 7.31 19.99
N LYS A 170 21.08 8.36 19.22
CA LYS A 170 19.71 8.88 19.10
C LYS A 170 18.76 7.90 18.42
N PHE A 171 19.27 6.92 17.69
CA PHE A 171 18.50 5.90 17.00
C PHE A 171 18.60 4.52 17.68
N GLU A 172 19.19 4.43 18.87
CA GLU A 172 19.35 3.16 19.58
C GLU A 172 18.03 2.39 19.71
N VAL A 173 16.93 3.06 19.95
CA VAL A 173 15.59 2.43 20.10
C VAL A 173 15.11 1.71 18.84
N TYR A 174 15.66 2.02 17.67
CA TYR A 174 15.32 1.40 16.40
C TYR A 174 16.29 0.30 16.00
N THR A 175 17.46 0.24 16.63
CA THR A 175 18.53 -0.72 16.30
C THR A 175 18.05 -2.14 16.58
N GLY A 176 18.17 -3.01 15.57
CA GLY A 176 17.69 -4.39 15.64
C GLY A 176 16.20 -4.58 15.42
N ALA A 177 15.42 -3.53 15.23
CA ALA A 177 14.03 -3.62 14.83
C ALA A 177 13.89 -3.73 13.30
N LYS A 178 12.96 -4.56 12.83
CA LYS A 178 12.61 -4.60 11.42
C LYS A 178 11.82 -3.33 11.06
N PHE A 179 12.02 -2.83 9.85
CA PHE A 179 11.44 -1.57 9.40
C PHE A 179 9.91 -1.49 9.58
N LYS A 180 9.18 -2.54 9.30
CA LYS A 180 7.71 -2.57 9.46
C LYS A 180 7.24 -3.43 10.63
N ASP A 181 8.14 -3.85 11.52
CA ASP A 181 7.78 -4.70 12.65
C ASP A 181 6.96 -3.92 13.68
N GLY A 182 5.82 -4.47 14.07
CA GLY A 182 4.89 -3.86 15.02
C GLY A 182 4.24 -2.56 14.55
N GLN A 183 4.53 -2.11 13.35
CA GLN A 183 3.94 -0.89 12.82
C GLN A 183 2.47 -1.12 12.50
N GLN A 184 1.60 -0.39 13.17
CA GLN A 184 0.22 -0.30 12.71
C GLN A 184 0.18 0.33 11.33
N GLN A 185 -0.61 -0.25 10.44
CA GLN A 185 -0.84 0.34 9.13
C GLN A 185 -1.58 1.68 9.29
N ILE A 186 -0.81 2.75 9.38
CA ILE A 186 -1.31 4.11 9.31
C ILE A 186 -1.57 4.50 7.85
N ASN A 187 -1.14 3.66 6.92
CA ASN A 187 -1.27 3.81 5.46
C ASN A 187 -2.71 3.90 4.93
N ASN A 188 -3.70 4.00 5.81
CA ASN A 188 -5.05 4.43 5.42
C ASN A 188 -5.18 5.91 5.13
N LEU A 189 -4.14 6.65 5.36
CA LEU A 189 -3.97 7.97 4.78
C LEU A 189 -3.46 7.87 3.33
N THR A 190 -3.96 6.89 2.54
CA THR A 190 -3.58 6.74 1.12
C THR A 190 -3.84 8.02 0.34
N TRP A 191 -4.88 8.75 0.70
CA TRP A 191 -5.13 10.07 0.17
C TRP A 191 -4.05 11.08 0.58
N ALA A 192 -3.47 10.97 1.78
CA ALA A 192 -2.39 11.84 2.22
C ALA A 192 -1.09 11.59 1.44
N ARG A 193 -0.86 10.36 0.97
CA ARG A 193 0.27 10.07 0.07
C ARG A 193 0.22 10.89 -1.21
N ASN A 194 -0.97 11.12 -1.74
CA ASN A 194 -1.18 11.95 -2.92
C ASN A 194 -1.29 13.44 -2.59
N ALA A 195 -1.36 13.78 -1.31
CA ALA A 195 -1.32 15.16 -0.87
C ALA A 195 0.07 15.76 -1.05
N THR A 196 0.11 17.08 -1.08
CA THR A 196 1.36 17.82 -1.15
C THR A 196 1.86 18.11 0.25
N ASN A 197 3.14 17.83 0.50
CA ASN A 197 3.82 18.17 1.73
C ASN A 197 4.00 19.70 1.80
N PRO A 198 3.44 20.38 2.80
CA PRO A 198 3.53 21.83 2.91
C PRO A 198 4.96 22.32 3.20
N ASP A 199 5.86 21.46 3.68
CA ASP A 199 7.23 21.84 4.01
C ASP A 199 8.08 22.12 2.76
N ASN A 200 7.81 21.39 1.64
CA ASN A 200 8.65 21.46 0.45
C ASN A 200 7.90 21.37 -0.89
N ASN A 201 6.58 21.32 -0.86
CA ASN A 201 5.70 21.17 -2.04
C ASN A 201 5.86 19.87 -2.83
N GLU A 202 6.59 18.88 -2.34
CA GLU A 202 6.62 17.55 -2.93
C GLU A 202 5.37 16.76 -2.53
N LYS A 203 5.06 15.70 -3.28
CA LYS A 203 4.06 14.72 -2.83
C LYS A 203 4.61 13.92 -1.65
N PHE A 204 3.75 13.53 -0.70
CA PHE A 204 4.16 12.61 0.35
C PHE A 204 4.56 11.23 -0.19
N ASN A 205 4.05 10.82 -1.33
CA ASN A 205 4.41 9.57 -1.96
C ASN A 205 5.80 9.66 -2.58
N TYR A 206 6.72 8.84 -2.08
CA TYR A 206 8.13 8.81 -2.49
C TYR A 206 8.34 8.59 -3.99
N LYS A 207 7.39 7.99 -4.69
CA LYS A 207 7.45 7.80 -6.14
C LYS A 207 7.49 9.12 -6.91
N TYR A 208 7.06 10.21 -6.30
CA TYR A 208 7.04 11.55 -6.91
C TYR A 208 8.13 12.48 -6.36
N TRP A 209 8.98 12.00 -5.44
CA TRP A 209 10.08 12.83 -4.95
C TRP A 209 11.10 13.06 -6.05
N ALA A 210 11.58 14.29 -6.17
CA ALA A 210 12.59 14.65 -7.16
C ALA A 210 13.84 13.77 -7.05
N SER A 211 14.24 13.41 -5.84
CA SER A 211 15.37 12.52 -5.54
C SER A 211 15.22 11.10 -6.08
N ASN A 212 14.00 10.66 -6.39
CA ASN A 212 13.68 9.33 -6.91
C ASN A 212 13.30 9.33 -8.39
N GLN A 213 13.25 10.51 -9.04
CA GLN A 213 12.94 10.63 -10.46
C GLN A 213 14.21 10.39 -11.30
N THR A 214 14.43 9.15 -11.69
CA THR A 214 15.46 8.80 -12.69
C THR A 214 14.90 8.90 -14.10
N GLU A 215 15.75 9.07 -15.12
CA GLU A 215 15.32 9.06 -16.52
C GLU A 215 14.55 7.77 -16.87
N ALA A 216 15.00 6.62 -16.39
CA ALA A 216 14.33 5.34 -16.59
C ALA A 216 12.89 5.30 -16.01
N VAL A 217 12.63 6.04 -14.93
CA VAL A 217 11.28 6.16 -14.35
C VAL A 217 10.43 7.14 -15.15
N LYS A 218 11.02 8.21 -15.68
CA LYS A 218 10.33 9.18 -16.54
C LYS A 218 9.88 8.56 -17.86
N ASP A 219 10.71 7.68 -18.42
CA ASP A 219 10.47 7.00 -19.70
C ASP A 219 9.67 5.69 -19.55
N SER A 220 9.30 5.30 -18.34
CA SER A 220 8.52 4.09 -18.12
C SER A 220 7.08 4.27 -18.61
N ALA A 221 6.43 3.18 -19.01
CA ALA A 221 5.01 3.16 -19.37
C ALA A 221 4.10 3.70 -18.25
N ASP A 222 4.58 3.72 -17.02
CA ASP A 222 3.91 4.35 -15.87
C ASP A 222 3.97 5.89 -15.93
N ALA A 223 4.81 6.49 -16.74
CA ALA A 223 4.90 7.94 -16.89
C ALA A 223 3.62 8.53 -17.51
N ASP A 224 2.96 7.81 -18.39
CA ASP A 224 1.74 8.24 -19.08
C ASP A 224 0.52 8.29 -18.15
N TRP A 225 0.62 7.72 -16.93
CA TRP A 225 -0.44 7.70 -15.92
C TRP A 225 -0.24 8.75 -14.81
N ARG A 226 0.73 9.60 -14.94
CA ARG A 226 1.07 10.70 -14.02
C ARG A 226 0.65 12.04 -14.58
#